data_def18e0f79011ade289b7e8c64dd2cee
#
_entry.id   def18e0f79011ade289b7e8c64dd2cee
#
_cell.length_a   1.000
_cell.length_b   1.000
_cell.length_c   1.000
_cell.angle_alpha   90.00
_cell.angle_beta   90.00
_cell.angle_gamma   90.00
#
_symmetry.space_group_name_H-M   'P 1'
#
loop_
_entity.id
_entity.type
_entity.pdbx_description
1 polymer ?
#
loop_
_entity_poly.entity_id
_entity_poly.type
_entity_poly.pdbx_seq_one_letter_code
_entity_poly.pdbx_strand_id
1 'polypeptide(L)'
;MKSIFSKFLYLFNRREKLQIFALFILILVSALFETFGVGLMYPFISILKNPEVIHSYRILHWFYVFMGMGSLKEFLIWAVIGLIAFYLFKNAFLVLLAYAQSRFIYNKQILFAQRLFVFYLNQPYTFHVQRNTAELLHKINVTVSTLFSGFLLYAIMFVIEIITTMSILSLLIILKPLPSIIAVGVLGIITIFFYKLIRKKIGKLGEMRHHFGEQMARWVNQGLGGIKETKVLGREGFFANEYNKNSKGYVNAERFLYVINQLPRPFLETICILSMFLIMLLMMAQNKDLGSIIPTLSLFAMAAFRIIPSMNRIFAAATVMRYNSSSVEIVYNELTSFDKHPASFERAPADVIAKTVDKPKTPAVSFPAGESFFDNAIELKNVSYQYPNTEKAVLNGISLVIPKHYSIGFVGPSGAGKTTLVDVIIGLLMPTQGEVLVDGKIMKDSLSDWQRRIGYIPQSIYLSDDTIRRNIAFGLSDEQIDENQIWSVLDSAQLKEFVNNLPDKLGTFVGERGIRLSGGQRQRIGIARALYRNPEVLIMDEGTASLDNETEWEIMQTVKNLRGEKTTIIIAHRLSTIKNCNLLYFIKDGTVADYGAYDELLDKSFEFKAMVMAEE
;
A
#
# COMPACT_ATOMS: atom_id res chain seq x y z
N MET A 1 -1.79 10.75 -21.27
CA MET A 1 -1.28 9.38 -21.30
C MET A 1 0.24 9.28 -21.38
N LYS A 2 0.95 10.04 -22.25
CA LYS A 2 2.44 10.01 -22.28
C LYS A 2 3.07 10.27 -20.90
N SER A 3 2.58 11.26 -20.16
CA SER A 3 3.04 11.58 -18.80
C SER A 3 2.76 10.43 -17.79
N ILE A 4 1.60 9.78 -17.85
CA ILE A 4 1.23 8.68 -16.94
C ILE A 4 2.09 7.43 -17.20
N PHE A 5 2.35 7.11 -18.48
CA PHE A 5 3.19 5.99 -18.84
C PHE A 5 4.67 6.21 -18.45
N SER A 6 5.16 7.45 -18.57
CA SER A 6 6.49 7.81 -18.08
C SER A 6 6.60 7.68 -16.56
N LYS A 7 5.59 8.18 -15.79
CA LYS A 7 5.51 8.01 -14.34
C LYS A 7 5.46 6.53 -13.96
N PHE A 8 4.68 5.74 -14.69
CA PHE A 8 4.58 4.31 -14.47
C PHE A 8 5.92 3.59 -14.70
N LEU A 9 6.63 3.85 -15.81
CA LEU A 9 7.93 3.25 -16.10
C LEU A 9 9.03 3.67 -15.10
N TYR A 10 8.89 4.84 -14.50
CA TYR A 10 9.80 5.31 -13.46
C TYR A 10 9.76 4.44 -12.20
N LEU A 11 8.61 3.84 -11.90
CA LEU A 11 8.42 2.97 -10.74
C LEU A 11 9.22 1.65 -10.80
N PHE A 12 9.72 1.26 -11.99
CA PHE A 12 10.38 -0.03 -12.21
C PHE A 12 11.91 0.10 -12.31
N ASN A 13 12.62 -0.81 -11.66
CA ASN A 13 14.06 -0.96 -11.73
C ASN A 13 14.52 -1.56 -13.07
N ARG A 14 15.85 -1.49 -13.38
CA ARG A 14 16.41 -2.05 -14.63
C ARG A 14 16.07 -3.53 -14.84
N ARG A 15 16.16 -4.37 -13.80
CA ARG A 15 15.80 -5.80 -13.86
C ARG A 15 14.33 -6.02 -14.16
N GLU A 16 13.45 -5.22 -13.58
CA GLU A 16 12.02 -5.29 -13.78
C GLU A 16 11.64 -4.86 -15.20
N LYS A 17 12.31 -3.84 -15.75
CA LYS A 17 12.15 -3.42 -17.16
C LYS A 17 12.59 -4.52 -18.11
N LEU A 18 13.65 -5.30 -17.79
CA LEU A 18 14.05 -6.46 -18.58
C LEU A 18 12.98 -7.58 -18.58
N GLN A 19 12.34 -7.82 -17.43
CA GLN A 19 11.21 -8.76 -17.34
C GLN A 19 10.02 -8.32 -18.19
N ILE A 20 9.69 -7.02 -18.20
CA ILE A 20 8.64 -6.44 -19.07
C ILE A 20 9.02 -6.64 -20.54
N PHE A 21 10.29 -6.45 -20.90
CA PHE A 21 10.78 -6.68 -22.27
C PHE A 21 10.70 -8.16 -22.68
N ALA A 22 11.05 -9.08 -21.76
CA ALA A 22 10.92 -10.52 -22.02
C ALA A 22 9.45 -10.92 -22.26
N LEU A 23 8.52 -10.38 -21.46
CA LEU A 23 7.07 -10.56 -21.69
C LEU A 23 6.64 -10.01 -23.06
N PHE A 24 7.19 -8.87 -23.47
CA PHE A 24 6.90 -8.29 -24.78
C PHE A 24 7.33 -9.21 -25.94
N ILE A 25 8.49 -9.89 -25.84
CA ILE A 25 8.92 -10.88 -26.81
C ILE A 25 7.92 -12.06 -26.88
N LEU A 26 7.49 -12.58 -25.74
CA LEU A 26 6.49 -13.66 -25.70
C LEU A 26 5.15 -13.22 -26.33
N ILE A 27 4.77 -11.96 -26.16
CA ILE A 27 3.59 -11.36 -26.80
C ILE A 27 3.74 -11.35 -28.33
N LEU A 28 4.91 -10.96 -28.85
CA LEU A 28 5.17 -11.00 -30.30
C LEU A 28 5.05 -12.42 -30.86
N VAL A 29 5.61 -13.41 -30.18
CA VAL A 29 5.49 -14.82 -30.56
C VAL A 29 4.04 -15.29 -30.57
N SER A 30 3.25 -14.89 -29.54
CA SER A 30 1.82 -15.24 -29.47
C SER A 30 1.02 -14.63 -30.63
N ALA A 31 1.32 -13.38 -31.00
CA ALA A 31 0.67 -12.74 -32.14
C ALA A 31 0.99 -13.43 -33.49
N LEU A 32 2.21 -13.92 -33.64
CA LEU A 32 2.57 -14.74 -34.82
C LEU A 32 1.74 -16.03 -34.87
N PHE A 33 1.64 -16.78 -33.75
CA PHE A 33 0.81 -18.00 -33.73
C PHE A 33 -0.66 -17.72 -34.03
N GLU A 34 -1.20 -16.61 -33.53
CA GLU A 34 -2.58 -16.21 -33.83
C GLU A 34 -2.77 -15.88 -35.31
N THR A 35 -1.82 -15.16 -35.90
CA THR A 35 -1.86 -14.79 -37.33
C THR A 35 -1.73 -16.02 -38.24
N PHE A 36 -0.80 -16.93 -37.91
CA PHE A 36 -0.67 -18.21 -38.62
C PHE A 36 -1.95 -19.03 -38.51
N GLY A 37 -2.59 -19.11 -37.34
CA GLY A 37 -3.84 -19.84 -37.17
C GLY A 37 -4.97 -19.35 -38.07
N VAL A 38 -5.10 -18.03 -38.22
CA VAL A 38 -6.08 -17.44 -39.18
C VAL A 38 -5.63 -17.70 -40.63
N GLY A 39 -4.35 -17.52 -40.91
CA GLY A 39 -3.78 -17.65 -42.25
C GLY A 39 -3.89 -19.06 -42.84
N LEU A 40 -3.69 -20.10 -42.02
CA LEU A 40 -3.75 -21.51 -42.46
C LEU A 40 -5.16 -21.94 -42.91
N MET A 41 -6.21 -21.26 -42.46
CA MET A 41 -7.57 -21.58 -42.89
C MET A 41 -7.83 -21.23 -44.35
N TYR A 42 -7.19 -20.20 -44.92
CA TYR A 42 -7.39 -19.81 -46.32
C TYR A 42 -6.92 -20.89 -47.33
N PRO A 43 -5.67 -21.39 -47.29
CA PRO A 43 -5.24 -22.47 -48.16
C PRO A 43 -6.02 -23.77 -47.91
N PHE A 44 -6.38 -24.09 -46.65
CA PHE A 44 -7.18 -25.29 -46.36
C PHE A 44 -8.56 -25.26 -47.03
N ILE A 45 -9.30 -24.15 -46.94
CA ILE A 45 -10.60 -23.99 -47.61
C ILE A 45 -10.43 -23.99 -49.15
N SER A 46 -9.34 -23.38 -49.65
CA SER A 46 -9.06 -23.35 -51.09
C SER A 46 -8.79 -24.75 -51.66
N ILE A 47 -8.09 -25.63 -50.93
CA ILE A 47 -7.84 -27.03 -51.30
C ILE A 47 -9.14 -27.83 -51.30
N LEU A 48 -10.02 -27.65 -50.31
CA LEU A 48 -11.32 -28.33 -50.28
C LEU A 48 -12.18 -28.02 -51.50
N LYS A 49 -12.03 -26.80 -52.07
CA LYS A 49 -12.78 -26.38 -53.24
C LYS A 49 -12.13 -26.84 -54.55
N ASN A 50 -10.81 -26.70 -54.67
CA ASN A 50 -10.07 -27.08 -55.88
C ASN A 50 -8.76 -27.80 -55.48
N PRO A 51 -8.72 -29.13 -55.57
CA PRO A 51 -7.57 -29.94 -55.20
C PRO A 51 -6.28 -29.62 -55.97
N GLU A 52 -6.35 -29.11 -57.19
CA GLU A 52 -5.19 -28.73 -57.99
C GLU A 52 -4.35 -27.61 -57.35
N VAL A 53 -4.92 -26.87 -56.43
CA VAL A 53 -4.23 -25.85 -55.66
C VAL A 53 -3.04 -26.40 -54.85
N ILE A 54 -3.06 -27.71 -54.50
CA ILE A 54 -1.94 -28.36 -53.80
C ILE A 54 -0.65 -28.27 -54.63
N HIS A 55 -0.75 -28.45 -55.94
CA HIS A 55 0.40 -28.38 -56.83
C HIS A 55 0.83 -26.95 -57.19
N SER A 56 -0.06 -25.98 -57.03
CA SER A 56 0.20 -24.56 -57.32
C SER A 56 1.02 -23.86 -56.23
N TYR A 57 0.91 -24.28 -54.96
CA TYR A 57 1.67 -23.71 -53.85
C TYR A 57 2.89 -24.56 -53.50
N ARG A 58 4.10 -24.02 -53.68
CA ARG A 58 5.39 -24.70 -53.48
C ARG A 58 5.52 -25.41 -52.12
N ILE A 59 5.00 -24.82 -51.05
CA ILE A 59 5.06 -25.37 -49.67
C ILE A 59 4.10 -26.56 -49.54
N LEU A 60 2.89 -26.49 -50.09
CA LEU A 60 1.90 -27.57 -50.05
C LEU A 60 2.33 -28.74 -50.90
N HIS A 61 2.88 -28.46 -52.07
CA HIS A 61 3.44 -29.48 -52.96
C HIS A 61 4.63 -30.19 -52.32
N TRP A 62 5.57 -29.45 -51.72
CA TRP A 62 6.69 -30.03 -50.98
C TRP A 62 6.21 -30.97 -49.85
N PHE A 63 5.21 -30.54 -49.06
CA PHE A 63 4.63 -31.35 -47.98
C PHE A 63 3.92 -32.60 -48.50
N TYR A 64 3.18 -32.51 -49.64
CA TYR A 64 2.52 -33.62 -50.30
C TYR A 64 3.53 -34.68 -50.76
N VAL A 65 4.61 -34.25 -51.38
CA VAL A 65 5.68 -35.15 -51.89
C VAL A 65 6.51 -35.72 -50.72
N PHE A 66 6.87 -34.90 -49.74
CA PHE A 66 7.68 -35.31 -48.58
C PHE A 66 7.00 -36.41 -47.75
N MET A 67 5.70 -36.33 -47.57
CA MET A 67 4.92 -37.32 -46.85
C MET A 67 4.56 -38.56 -47.68
N GLY A 68 4.92 -38.63 -48.96
CA GLY A 68 4.66 -39.78 -49.86
C GLY A 68 3.17 -40.07 -50.03
N MET A 69 2.31 -39.05 -50.04
CA MET A 69 0.85 -39.20 -50.06
C MET A 69 0.37 -39.63 -51.45
N GLY A 70 -0.40 -40.73 -51.49
CA GLY A 70 -0.93 -41.29 -52.74
C GLY A 70 -2.31 -40.77 -53.14
N SER A 71 -3.03 -40.11 -52.22
CA SER A 71 -4.39 -39.63 -52.49
C SER A 71 -4.69 -38.28 -51.83
N LEU A 72 -5.60 -37.51 -52.44
CA LEU A 72 -6.13 -36.28 -51.90
C LEU A 72 -6.75 -36.47 -50.49
N LYS A 73 -7.43 -37.59 -50.27
CA LYS A 73 -8.08 -37.92 -49.01
C LYS A 73 -7.07 -38.07 -47.88
N GLU A 74 -5.94 -38.72 -48.12
CA GLU A 74 -4.84 -38.83 -47.16
C GLU A 74 -4.25 -37.45 -46.81
N PHE A 75 -4.00 -36.63 -47.83
CA PHE A 75 -3.52 -35.26 -47.62
C PHE A 75 -4.46 -34.45 -46.72
N LEU A 76 -5.78 -34.48 -46.97
CA LEU A 76 -6.77 -33.76 -46.19
C LEU A 76 -6.82 -34.27 -44.74
N ILE A 77 -6.74 -35.59 -44.52
CA ILE A 77 -6.70 -36.15 -43.15
C ILE A 77 -5.48 -35.63 -42.40
N TRP A 78 -4.28 -35.69 -42.97
CA TRP A 78 -3.07 -35.20 -42.36
C TRP A 78 -3.07 -33.67 -42.15
N ALA A 79 -3.64 -32.92 -43.10
CA ALA A 79 -3.81 -31.48 -42.96
C ALA A 79 -4.73 -31.12 -41.75
N VAL A 80 -5.83 -31.85 -41.57
CA VAL A 80 -6.72 -31.68 -40.41
C VAL A 80 -6.01 -32.03 -39.11
N ILE A 81 -5.29 -33.17 -39.05
CA ILE A 81 -4.52 -33.56 -37.86
C ILE A 81 -3.46 -32.51 -37.54
N GLY A 82 -2.74 -32.01 -38.56
CA GLY A 82 -1.75 -30.94 -38.39
C GLY A 82 -2.34 -29.64 -37.86
N LEU A 83 -3.52 -29.23 -38.36
CA LEU A 83 -4.25 -28.07 -37.87
C LEU A 83 -4.68 -28.27 -36.43
N ILE A 84 -5.22 -29.44 -36.06
CA ILE A 84 -5.60 -29.74 -34.67
C ILE A 84 -4.38 -29.63 -33.75
N ALA A 85 -3.26 -30.26 -34.10
CA ALA A 85 -2.02 -30.23 -33.36
C ALA A 85 -1.50 -28.80 -33.19
N PHE A 86 -1.51 -27.99 -34.27
CA PHE A 86 -1.13 -26.58 -34.23
C PHE A 86 -2.02 -25.76 -33.29
N TYR A 87 -3.34 -25.92 -33.35
CA TYR A 87 -4.26 -25.19 -32.46
C TYR A 87 -4.10 -25.62 -31.01
N LEU A 88 -3.87 -26.89 -30.70
CA LEU A 88 -3.55 -27.37 -29.35
C LEU A 88 -2.26 -26.74 -28.83
N PHE A 89 -1.20 -26.75 -29.61
CA PHE A 89 0.08 -26.13 -29.27
C PHE A 89 -0.05 -24.63 -29.07
N LYS A 90 -0.70 -23.93 -29.98
CA LYS A 90 -0.98 -22.48 -29.88
C LYS A 90 -1.72 -22.13 -28.59
N ASN A 91 -2.79 -22.87 -28.30
CA ASN A 91 -3.58 -22.60 -27.11
C ASN A 91 -2.82 -22.91 -25.82
N ALA A 92 -2.01 -23.97 -25.77
CA ALA A 92 -1.11 -24.26 -24.67
C ALA A 92 -0.10 -23.12 -24.45
N PHE A 93 0.47 -22.56 -25.52
CA PHE A 93 1.36 -21.41 -25.44
C PHE A 93 0.65 -20.15 -24.90
N LEU A 94 -0.59 -19.89 -25.33
CA LEU A 94 -1.39 -18.76 -24.82
C LEU A 94 -1.68 -18.89 -23.32
N VAL A 95 -1.94 -20.11 -22.83
CA VAL A 95 -2.11 -20.38 -21.39
C VAL A 95 -0.80 -20.13 -20.63
N LEU A 96 0.34 -20.57 -21.17
CA LEU A 96 1.66 -20.32 -20.58
C LEU A 96 1.95 -18.81 -20.52
N LEU A 97 1.64 -18.07 -21.58
CA LEU A 97 1.79 -16.62 -21.61
C LEU A 97 0.92 -15.94 -20.54
N ALA A 98 -0.35 -16.35 -20.43
CA ALA A 98 -1.26 -15.82 -19.42
C ALA A 98 -0.75 -16.11 -17.98
N TYR A 99 -0.20 -17.30 -17.74
CA TYR A 99 0.45 -17.65 -16.48
C TYR A 99 1.67 -16.77 -16.18
N ALA A 100 2.56 -16.58 -17.17
CA ALA A 100 3.75 -15.73 -17.01
C ALA A 100 3.38 -14.27 -16.71
N GLN A 101 2.36 -13.73 -17.38
CA GLN A 101 1.83 -12.39 -17.15
C GLN A 101 1.24 -12.23 -15.74
N SER A 102 0.36 -13.16 -15.36
CA SER A 102 -0.28 -13.10 -14.03
C SER A 102 0.76 -13.21 -12.92
N ARG A 103 1.70 -14.15 -13.02
CA ARG A 103 2.81 -14.30 -12.07
C ARG A 103 3.63 -13.02 -11.93
N PHE A 104 3.98 -12.38 -13.05
CA PHE A 104 4.70 -11.11 -13.02
C PHE A 104 3.89 -10.01 -12.31
N ILE A 105 2.63 -9.81 -12.71
CA ILE A 105 1.77 -8.74 -12.21
C ILE A 105 1.53 -8.87 -10.70
N TYR A 106 1.10 -10.05 -10.23
CA TYR A 106 0.75 -10.25 -8.83
C TYR A 106 1.97 -10.28 -7.91
N ASN A 107 3.11 -10.82 -8.36
CA ASN A 107 4.36 -10.73 -7.60
C ASN A 107 4.83 -9.27 -7.44
N LYS A 108 4.65 -8.44 -8.48
CA LYS A 108 4.98 -7.02 -8.39
C LYS A 108 3.99 -6.25 -7.51
N GLN A 109 2.72 -6.61 -7.53
CA GLN A 109 1.72 -6.04 -6.64
C GLN A 109 2.11 -6.24 -5.17
N ILE A 110 2.47 -7.47 -4.77
CA ILE A 110 2.93 -7.78 -3.41
C ILE A 110 4.16 -6.93 -3.05
N LEU A 111 5.16 -6.91 -3.92
CA LEU A 111 6.40 -6.17 -3.69
C LEU A 111 6.14 -4.66 -3.50
N PHE A 112 5.25 -4.07 -4.30
CA PHE A 112 4.93 -2.65 -4.19
C PHE A 112 4.10 -2.32 -2.96
N ALA A 113 3.16 -3.20 -2.57
CA ALA A 113 2.40 -3.05 -1.33
C ALA A 113 3.35 -3.08 -0.11
N GLN A 114 4.30 -4.02 -0.08
CA GLN A 114 5.34 -4.09 0.95
C GLN A 114 6.22 -2.83 0.95
N ARG A 115 6.69 -2.38 -0.23
CA ARG A 115 7.50 -1.15 -0.33
C ARG A 115 6.76 0.06 0.22
N LEU A 116 5.47 0.20 -0.10
CA LEU A 116 4.66 1.32 0.37
C LEU A 116 4.41 1.24 1.88
N PHE A 117 4.17 0.04 2.41
CA PHE A 117 4.01 -0.18 3.84
C PHE A 117 5.29 0.17 4.62
N VAL A 118 6.44 -0.38 4.19
CA VAL A 118 7.75 -0.05 4.78
C VAL A 118 8.06 1.44 4.65
N PHE A 119 7.71 2.05 3.51
CA PHE A 119 7.83 3.48 3.30
C PHE A 119 7.06 4.28 4.35
N TYR A 120 5.79 3.95 4.60
CA TYR A 120 4.99 4.63 5.62
C TYR A 120 5.55 4.43 7.02
N LEU A 121 5.96 3.20 7.39
CA LEU A 121 6.55 2.93 8.70
C LEU A 121 7.82 3.74 8.98
N ASN A 122 8.61 4.06 7.95
CA ASN A 122 9.84 4.85 8.08
C ASN A 122 9.64 6.36 7.95
N GLN A 123 8.38 6.84 7.80
CA GLN A 123 8.11 8.27 7.80
C GLN A 123 8.25 8.87 9.19
N PRO A 124 8.68 10.14 9.31
CA PRO A 124 8.73 10.82 10.60
C PRO A 124 7.33 10.88 11.24
N TYR A 125 7.29 10.91 12.56
CA TYR A 125 6.05 10.91 13.34
C TYR A 125 5.07 12.02 12.91
N THR A 126 5.59 13.20 12.55
CA THR A 126 4.80 14.32 12.01
C THR A 126 3.97 13.97 10.77
N PHE A 127 4.45 13.03 9.94
CA PHE A 127 3.69 12.54 8.79
C PHE A 127 2.43 11.77 9.23
N HIS A 128 2.56 10.95 10.28
CA HIS A 128 1.45 10.14 10.80
C HIS A 128 0.41 10.98 11.55
N VAL A 129 0.83 12.00 12.27
CA VAL A 129 -0.09 12.95 12.96
C VAL A 129 -0.97 13.72 11.96
N GLN A 130 -0.45 14.01 10.76
CA GLN A 130 -1.17 14.78 9.75
C GLN A 130 -2.05 13.94 8.83
N ARG A 131 -1.95 12.61 8.86
CA ARG A 131 -2.65 11.72 7.92
C ARG A 131 -3.57 10.74 8.61
N ASN A 132 -4.69 10.44 7.92
CA ASN A 132 -5.62 9.45 8.41
C ASN A 132 -5.14 8.03 8.08
N THR A 133 -5.09 7.15 9.09
CA THR A 133 -4.68 5.75 8.94
C THR A 133 -5.54 4.99 7.93
N ALA A 134 -6.85 5.29 7.83
CA ALA A 134 -7.74 4.66 6.85
C ALA A 134 -7.34 5.01 5.40
N GLU A 135 -6.82 6.23 5.15
CA GLU A 135 -6.28 6.63 3.85
C GLU A 135 -5.03 5.80 3.50
N LEU A 136 -4.11 5.65 4.45
CA LEU A 136 -2.88 4.87 4.25
C LEU A 136 -3.20 3.39 3.98
N LEU A 137 -4.11 2.80 4.75
CA LEU A 137 -4.60 1.43 4.53
C LEU A 137 -5.24 1.26 3.15
N HIS A 138 -6.08 2.21 2.72
CA HIS A 138 -6.70 2.18 1.39
C HIS A 138 -5.65 2.26 0.28
N LYS A 139 -4.61 3.07 0.44
CA LYS A 139 -3.52 3.19 -0.54
C LYS A 139 -2.73 1.89 -0.67
N ILE A 140 -2.37 1.23 0.44
CA ILE A 140 -1.63 -0.03 0.42
C ILE A 140 -2.46 -1.16 -0.20
N ASN A 141 -3.70 -1.35 0.26
CA ASN A 141 -4.49 -2.53 -0.09
C ASN A 141 -5.26 -2.36 -1.40
N VAL A 142 -5.81 -1.18 -1.66
CA VAL A 142 -6.71 -0.94 -2.80
C VAL A 142 -6.00 -0.22 -3.93
N THR A 143 -5.30 0.90 -3.66
CA THR A 143 -4.70 1.70 -4.74
C THR A 143 -3.57 0.95 -5.44
N VAL A 144 -2.70 0.25 -4.70
CA VAL A 144 -1.66 -0.61 -5.29
C VAL A 144 -2.28 -1.75 -6.09
N SER A 145 -3.29 -2.43 -5.57
CA SER A 145 -4.01 -3.48 -6.31
C SER A 145 -4.60 -2.94 -7.61
N THR A 146 -5.25 -1.77 -7.56
CA THR A 146 -5.83 -1.10 -8.74
C THR A 146 -4.76 -0.70 -9.76
N LEU A 147 -3.56 -0.29 -9.32
CA LEU A 147 -2.43 -0.02 -10.20
C LEU A 147 -2.01 -1.26 -10.99
N PHE A 148 -1.90 -2.42 -10.35
CA PHE A 148 -1.40 -3.63 -10.99
C PHE A 148 -2.49 -4.39 -11.74
N SER A 149 -3.62 -4.70 -11.12
CA SER A 149 -4.74 -5.44 -11.72
C SER A 149 -5.64 -4.57 -12.61
N GLY A 150 -5.77 -3.28 -12.31
CA GLY A 150 -6.60 -2.33 -13.06
C GLY A 150 -5.86 -1.57 -14.16
N PHE A 151 -4.59 -1.21 -13.98
CA PHE A 151 -3.85 -0.45 -14.98
C PHE A 151 -2.83 -1.32 -15.73
N LEU A 152 -1.89 -1.99 -15.06
CA LEU A 152 -0.82 -2.74 -15.72
C LEU A 152 -1.33 -3.96 -16.49
N LEU A 153 -2.23 -4.75 -15.92
CA LEU A 153 -2.83 -5.91 -16.60
C LEU A 153 -3.49 -5.47 -17.90
N TYR A 154 -4.28 -4.42 -17.87
CA TYR A 154 -4.96 -3.90 -19.04
C TYR A 154 -4.00 -3.21 -20.01
N ALA A 155 -2.90 -2.63 -19.55
CA ALA A 155 -1.85 -2.10 -20.43
C ALA A 155 -1.17 -3.21 -21.24
N ILE A 156 -0.85 -4.34 -20.61
CA ILE A 156 -0.30 -5.52 -21.29
C ILE A 156 -1.33 -6.09 -22.27
N MET A 157 -2.58 -6.26 -21.83
CA MET A 157 -3.67 -6.73 -22.68
C MET A 157 -3.89 -5.83 -23.90
N PHE A 158 -3.82 -4.51 -23.73
CA PHE A 158 -3.93 -3.53 -24.82
C PHE A 158 -2.82 -3.72 -25.87
N VAL A 159 -1.59 -3.95 -25.44
CA VAL A 159 -0.45 -4.19 -26.32
C VAL A 159 -0.63 -5.50 -27.09
N ILE A 160 -1.02 -6.59 -26.41
CA ILE A 160 -1.28 -7.90 -27.02
C ILE A 160 -2.31 -7.77 -28.14
N GLU A 161 -3.46 -7.19 -27.81
CA GLU A 161 -4.58 -7.13 -28.74
C GLU A 161 -4.30 -6.20 -29.93
N ILE A 162 -3.55 -5.11 -29.75
CA ILE A 162 -3.11 -4.26 -30.86
C ILE A 162 -2.17 -5.04 -31.78
N ILE A 163 -1.13 -5.70 -31.26
CA ILE A 163 -0.17 -6.43 -32.06
C ILE A 163 -0.87 -7.56 -32.83
N THR A 164 -1.71 -8.34 -32.15
CA THR A 164 -2.48 -9.43 -32.76
C THR A 164 -3.42 -8.91 -33.88
N THR A 165 -4.17 -7.83 -33.58
CA THR A 165 -5.08 -7.23 -34.57
C THR A 165 -4.30 -6.70 -35.78
N MET A 166 -3.21 -5.97 -35.57
CA MET A 166 -2.38 -5.44 -36.65
C MET A 166 -1.77 -6.57 -37.52
N SER A 167 -1.33 -7.66 -36.90
CA SER A 167 -0.78 -8.81 -37.62
C SER A 167 -1.84 -9.49 -38.49
N ILE A 168 -3.06 -9.71 -37.99
CA ILE A 168 -4.16 -10.28 -38.76
C ILE A 168 -4.58 -9.33 -39.90
N LEU A 169 -4.67 -8.02 -39.62
CA LEU A 169 -5.01 -7.03 -40.64
C LEU A 169 -3.96 -6.97 -41.74
N SER A 170 -2.67 -7.04 -41.39
CA SER A 170 -1.58 -7.12 -42.39
C SER A 170 -1.73 -8.33 -43.29
N LEU A 171 -2.04 -9.51 -42.73
CA LEU A 171 -2.30 -10.72 -43.50
C LEU A 171 -3.49 -10.53 -44.46
N LEU A 172 -4.59 -9.95 -44.00
CA LEU A 172 -5.78 -9.70 -44.83
C LEU A 172 -5.49 -8.73 -45.98
N ILE A 173 -4.71 -7.65 -45.71
CA ILE A 173 -4.31 -6.69 -46.75
C ILE A 173 -3.44 -7.33 -47.81
N ILE A 174 -2.52 -8.22 -47.43
CA ILE A 174 -1.69 -8.97 -48.41
C ILE A 174 -2.54 -9.89 -49.27
N LEU A 175 -3.51 -10.59 -48.68
CA LEU A 175 -4.34 -11.56 -49.43
C LEU A 175 -5.44 -10.90 -50.27
N LYS A 176 -6.10 -9.86 -49.75
CA LYS A 176 -7.25 -9.17 -50.37
C LYS A 176 -7.24 -7.67 -50.01
N PRO A 177 -6.44 -6.82 -50.68
CA PRO A 177 -6.15 -5.44 -50.25
C PRO A 177 -7.40 -4.56 -50.17
N LEU A 178 -8.19 -4.46 -51.23
CA LEU A 178 -9.30 -3.50 -51.29
C LEU A 178 -10.40 -3.75 -50.23
N PRO A 179 -10.97 -4.97 -50.10
CA PRO A 179 -11.95 -5.27 -49.08
C PRO A 179 -11.41 -5.07 -47.64
N SER A 180 -10.13 -5.37 -47.42
CA SER A 180 -9.48 -5.27 -46.12
C SER A 180 -9.32 -3.82 -45.68
N ILE A 181 -8.89 -2.93 -46.58
CA ILE A 181 -8.72 -1.50 -46.28
C ILE A 181 -10.07 -0.87 -45.90
N ILE A 182 -11.15 -1.23 -46.61
CA ILE A 182 -12.51 -0.74 -46.29
C ILE A 182 -12.94 -1.21 -44.88
N ALA A 183 -12.81 -2.51 -44.59
CA ALA A 183 -13.19 -3.08 -43.31
C ALA A 183 -12.39 -2.46 -42.14
N VAL A 184 -11.07 -2.33 -42.28
CA VAL A 184 -10.17 -1.71 -41.29
C VAL A 184 -10.52 -0.26 -41.06
N GLY A 185 -10.74 0.51 -42.14
CA GLY A 185 -11.09 1.93 -42.04
C GLY A 185 -12.37 2.15 -41.23
N VAL A 186 -13.42 1.41 -41.56
CA VAL A 186 -14.72 1.52 -40.89
C VAL A 186 -14.63 1.12 -39.41
N LEU A 187 -14.05 -0.04 -39.10
CA LEU A 187 -13.89 -0.53 -37.72
C LEU A 187 -13.03 0.42 -36.88
N GLY A 188 -11.90 0.91 -37.47
CA GLY A 188 -10.97 1.80 -36.76
C GLY A 188 -11.58 3.17 -36.46
N ILE A 189 -12.25 3.81 -37.45
CA ILE A 189 -12.87 5.12 -37.27
C ILE A 189 -13.92 5.05 -36.17
N ILE A 190 -14.79 4.06 -36.16
CA ILE A 190 -15.86 3.92 -35.18
C ILE A 190 -15.29 3.68 -33.78
N THR A 191 -14.31 2.81 -33.62
CA THR A 191 -13.67 2.56 -32.32
C THR A 191 -13.02 3.82 -31.75
N ILE A 192 -12.29 4.56 -32.59
CA ILE A 192 -11.65 5.83 -32.20
C ILE A 192 -12.70 6.89 -31.85
N PHE A 193 -13.78 6.99 -32.62
CA PHE A 193 -14.86 7.92 -32.36
C PHE A 193 -15.52 7.67 -30.99
N PHE A 194 -15.93 6.41 -30.71
CA PHE A 194 -16.49 6.04 -29.42
C PHE A 194 -15.54 6.35 -28.26
N TYR A 195 -14.26 5.97 -28.40
CA TYR A 195 -13.27 6.26 -27.35
C TYR A 195 -13.10 7.75 -27.09
N LYS A 196 -13.00 8.58 -28.15
CA LYS A 196 -12.86 10.04 -28.00
C LYS A 196 -14.05 10.66 -27.29
N LEU A 197 -15.28 10.16 -27.57
CA LEU A 197 -16.51 10.67 -26.98
C LEU A 197 -16.55 10.50 -25.45
N ILE A 198 -16.10 9.35 -24.95
CA ILE A 198 -16.30 8.97 -23.54
C ILE A 198 -15.06 9.16 -22.66
N ARG A 199 -13.84 9.30 -23.22
CA ARG A 199 -12.56 9.29 -22.48
C ARG A 199 -12.48 10.33 -21.34
N LYS A 200 -13.05 11.53 -21.52
CA LYS A 200 -13.04 12.59 -20.51
C LYS A 200 -13.90 12.19 -19.30
N LYS A 201 -15.10 11.67 -19.56
CA LYS A 201 -16.04 11.23 -18.53
C LYS A 201 -15.48 10.05 -17.73
N ILE A 202 -14.83 9.09 -18.41
CA ILE A 202 -14.19 7.94 -17.77
C ILE A 202 -13.09 8.36 -16.80
N GLY A 203 -12.20 9.27 -17.18
CA GLY A 203 -11.15 9.76 -16.30
C GLY A 203 -11.69 10.42 -15.02
N LYS A 204 -12.72 11.29 -15.17
CA LYS A 204 -13.36 11.92 -14.02
C LYS A 204 -14.07 10.92 -13.11
N LEU A 205 -14.71 9.90 -13.67
CA LEU A 205 -15.35 8.84 -12.89
C LEU A 205 -14.34 7.99 -12.12
N GLY A 206 -13.15 7.74 -12.69
CA GLY A 206 -12.08 7.05 -11.99
C GLY A 206 -11.57 7.82 -10.76
N GLU A 207 -11.40 9.13 -10.88
CA GLU A 207 -11.03 10.01 -9.76
C GLU A 207 -12.12 10.01 -8.68
N MET A 208 -13.40 10.15 -9.10
CA MET A 208 -14.55 10.11 -8.18
C MET A 208 -14.67 8.76 -7.45
N ARG A 209 -14.49 7.65 -8.17
CA ARG A 209 -14.47 6.31 -7.55
C ARG A 209 -13.43 6.19 -6.45
N HIS A 210 -12.20 6.66 -6.72
CA HIS A 210 -11.12 6.62 -5.73
C HIS A 210 -11.50 7.43 -4.49
N HIS A 211 -11.99 8.66 -4.68
CA HIS A 211 -12.45 9.52 -3.60
C HIS A 211 -13.58 8.88 -2.78
N PHE A 212 -14.61 8.34 -3.42
CA PHE A 212 -15.69 7.66 -2.71
C PHE A 212 -15.20 6.41 -1.96
N GLY A 213 -14.26 5.65 -2.53
CA GLY A 213 -13.66 4.50 -1.86
C GLY A 213 -12.91 4.87 -0.57
N GLU A 214 -12.14 5.96 -0.60
CA GLU A 214 -11.47 6.50 0.59
C GLU A 214 -12.49 6.97 1.65
N GLN A 215 -13.55 7.69 1.24
CA GLN A 215 -14.58 8.14 2.18
C GLN A 215 -15.36 6.97 2.80
N MET A 216 -15.65 5.92 2.03
CA MET A 216 -16.28 4.71 2.57
C MET A 216 -15.40 4.07 3.65
N ALA A 217 -14.11 3.88 3.38
CA ALA A 217 -13.15 3.35 4.35
C ALA A 217 -13.06 4.22 5.61
N ARG A 218 -13.07 5.54 5.43
CA ARG A 218 -13.05 6.51 6.53
C ARG A 218 -14.28 6.39 7.42
N TRP A 219 -15.48 6.34 6.86
CA TRP A 219 -16.73 6.24 7.62
C TRP A 219 -16.86 4.92 8.37
N VAL A 220 -16.42 3.81 7.76
CA VAL A 220 -16.36 2.51 8.45
C VAL A 220 -15.40 2.56 9.63
N ASN A 221 -14.20 3.11 9.44
CA ASN A 221 -13.20 3.20 10.51
C ASN A 221 -13.66 4.10 11.66
N GLN A 222 -14.33 5.22 11.35
CA GLN A 222 -14.88 6.12 12.38
C GLN A 222 -16.05 5.49 13.14
N GLY A 223 -17.01 4.88 12.43
CA GLY A 223 -18.18 4.26 13.05
C GLY A 223 -17.87 3.05 13.91
N LEU A 224 -16.97 2.16 13.43
CA LEU A 224 -16.54 0.99 14.18
C LEU A 224 -15.45 1.31 15.21
N GLY A 225 -14.56 2.25 14.90
CA GLY A 225 -13.53 2.70 15.85
C GLY A 225 -14.11 3.39 17.09
N GLY A 226 -15.22 4.12 16.91
CA GLY A 226 -16.00 4.74 18.01
C GLY A 226 -17.32 3.99 18.27
N ILE A 227 -17.30 2.64 18.25
CA ILE A 227 -18.54 1.85 18.34
C ILE A 227 -19.31 2.05 19.63
N LYS A 228 -18.62 2.26 20.75
CA LYS A 228 -19.24 2.50 22.06
C LYS A 228 -20.05 3.81 22.04
N GLU A 229 -19.44 4.88 21.58
CA GLU A 229 -20.08 6.20 21.43
C GLU A 229 -21.22 6.14 20.41
N THR A 230 -21.00 5.45 19.28
CA THR A 230 -22.03 5.23 18.25
C THR A 230 -23.27 4.58 18.84
N LYS A 231 -23.08 3.54 19.68
CA LYS A 231 -24.15 2.81 20.35
C LYS A 231 -24.84 3.63 21.43
N VAL A 232 -24.07 4.25 22.31
CA VAL A 232 -24.62 5.04 23.45
C VAL A 232 -25.41 6.24 22.94
N LEU A 233 -24.94 6.88 21.86
CA LEU A 233 -25.61 8.05 21.26
C LEU A 233 -26.70 7.68 20.24
N GLY A 234 -26.89 6.39 19.92
CA GLY A 234 -27.87 5.94 18.91
C GLY A 234 -27.59 6.51 17.51
N ARG A 235 -26.30 6.60 17.12
CA ARG A 235 -25.87 7.23 15.86
C ARG A 235 -25.55 6.26 14.74
N GLU A 236 -25.94 4.99 14.84
CA GLU A 236 -25.74 3.98 13.80
C GLU A 236 -26.30 4.42 12.45
N GLY A 237 -27.50 5.04 12.47
CA GLY A 237 -28.14 5.54 11.26
C GLY A 237 -27.35 6.64 10.54
N PHE A 238 -26.63 7.49 11.29
CA PHE A 238 -25.78 8.53 10.73
C PHE A 238 -24.62 7.92 9.94
N PHE A 239 -23.85 7.02 10.56
CA PHE A 239 -22.71 6.38 9.91
C PHE A 239 -23.13 5.51 8.72
N ALA A 240 -24.24 4.77 8.87
CA ALA A 240 -24.81 3.97 7.78
C ALA A 240 -25.25 4.84 6.59
N ASN A 241 -25.86 6.01 6.84
CA ASN A 241 -26.28 6.94 5.78
C ASN A 241 -25.09 7.58 5.06
N GLU A 242 -24.05 8.02 5.79
CA GLU A 242 -22.85 8.59 5.18
C GLU A 242 -22.09 7.55 4.35
N TYR A 243 -21.97 6.31 4.84
CA TYR A 243 -21.43 5.20 4.07
C TYR A 243 -22.26 4.96 2.80
N ASN A 244 -23.59 4.87 2.91
CA ASN A 244 -24.49 4.60 1.78
C ASN A 244 -24.43 5.70 0.72
N LYS A 245 -24.34 6.97 1.11
CA LYS A 245 -24.19 8.11 0.20
C LYS A 245 -22.91 7.96 -0.66
N ASN A 246 -21.78 7.64 -0.04
CA ASN A 246 -20.52 7.43 -0.73
C ASN A 246 -20.53 6.14 -1.56
N SER A 247 -21.14 5.05 -1.04
CA SER A 247 -21.31 3.78 -1.74
C SER A 247 -22.15 3.93 -3.02
N LYS A 248 -23.22 4.72 -2.99
CA LYS A 248 -24.01 5.03 -4.20
C LYS A 248 -23.15 5.73 -5.27
N GLY A 249 -22.31 6.68 -4.87
CA GLY A 249 -21.39 7.36 -5.78
C GLY A 249 -20.37 6.39 -6.40
N TYR A 250 -19.79 5.55 -5.58
CA TYR A 250 -18.84 4.50 -5.99
C TYR A 250 -19.48 3.52 -6.98
N VAL A 251 -20.64 2.95 -6.63
CA VAL A 251 -21.34 1.96 -7.47
C VAL A 251 -21.83 2.58 -8.77
N ASN A 252 -22.27 3.84 -8.78
CA ASN A 252 -22.66 4.53 -10.01
C ASN A 252 -21.48 4.68 -10.99
N ALA A 253 -20.28 4.96 -10.49
CA ALA A 253 -19.07 5.01 -11.31
C ALA A 253 -18.73 3.63 -11.90
N GLU A 254 -18.80 2.56 -11.09
CA GLU A 254 -18.58 1.18 -11.54
C GLU A 254 -19.64 0.73 -12.55
N ARG A 255 -20.91 1.00 -12.29
CA ARG A 255 -22.00 0.68 -13.21
C ARG A 255 -21.81 1.34 -14.57
N PHE A 256 -21.41 2.60 -14.59
CA PHE A 256 -21.15 3.32 -15.84
C PHE A 256 -19.99 2.68 -16.61
N LEU A 257 -18.90 2.33 -15.93
CA LEU A 257 -17.77 1.65 -16.54
C LEU A 257 -18.19 0.30 -17.15
N TYR A 258 -18.97 -0.49 -16.41
CA TYR A 258 -19.48 -1.77 -16.88
C TYR A 258 -20.29 -1.63 -18.17
N VAL A 259 -21.27 -0.71 -18.19
CA VAL A 259 -22.14 -0.46 -19.37
C VAL A 259 -21.29 -0.01 -20.56
N ILE A 260 -20.36 0.94 -20.36
CA ILE A 260 -19.50 1.45 -21.43
C ILE A 260 -18.64 0.34 -22.06
N ASN A 261 -18.15 -0.60 -21.25
CA ASN A 261 -17.35 -1.71 -21.77
C ASN A 261 -18.17 -2.73 -22.59
N GLN A 262 -19.48 -2.78 -22.42
CA GLN A 262 -20.36 -3.66 -23.20
C GLN A 262 -20.86 -3.02 -24.50
N LEU A 263 -20.87 -1.69 -24.58
CA LEU A 263 -21.43 -0.98 -25.75
C LEU A 263 -20.74 -1.29 -27.09
N PRO A 264 -19.39 -1.38 -27.20
CA PRO A 264 -18.75 -1.53 -28.51
C PRO A 264 -19.09 -2.84 -29.21
N ARG A 265 -19.30 -3.92 -28.46
CA ARG A 265 -19.49 -5.26 -29.03
C ARG A 265 -20.68 -5.36 -29.99
N PRO A 266 -21.92 -4.98 -29.63
CA PRO A 266 -23.06 -5.04 -30.53
C PRO A 266 -22.86 -4.19 -31.80
N PHE A 267 -22.25 -3.01 -31.66
CA PHE A 267 -21.95 -2.14 -32.80
C PHE A 267 -20.92 -2.77 -33.74
N LEU A 268 -19.84 -3.32 -33.21
CA LEU A 268 -18.79 -3.99 -34.01
C LEU A 268 -19.34 -5.22 -34.74
N GLU A 269 -20.17 -6.03 -34.09
CA GLU A 269 -20.84 -7.18 -34.71
C GLU A 269 -21.74 -6.75 -35.89
N THR A 270 -22.59 -5.75 -35.67
CA THR A 270 -23.49 -5.22 -36.72
C THR A 270 -22.69 -4.68 -37.91
N ILE A 271 -21.66 -3.88 -37.67
CA ILE A 271 -20.82 -3.30 -38.73
C ILE A 271 -20.06 -4.36 -39.47
N CYS A 272 -19.56 -5.38 -38.79
CA CYS A 272 -18.87 -6.50 -39.45
C CYS A 272 -19.81 -7.26 -40.41
N ILE A 273 -21.05 -7.56 -39.97
CA ILE A 273 -22.05 -8.21 -40.81
C ILE A 273 -22.39 -7.33 -42.01
N LEU A 274 -22.64 -6.04 -41.80
CA LEU A 274 -22.91 -5.09 -42.90
C LEU A 274 -21.74 -4.99 -43.88
N SER A 275 -20.49 -4.97 -43.40
CA SER A 275 -19.32 -4.94 -44.28
C SER A 275 -19.14 -6.24 -45.08
N MET A 276 -19.49 -7.41 -44.53
CA MET A 276 -19.50 -8.67 -45.26
C MET A 276 -20.53 -8.69 -46.39
N PHE A 277 -21.75 -8.21 -46.13
CA PHE A 277 -22.77 -8.08 -47.16
C PHE A 277 -22.36 -7.06 -48.23
N LEU A 278 -21.77 -5.94 -47.85
CA LEU A 278 -21.26 -4.94 -48.79
C LEU A 278 -20.16 -5.53 -49.71
N ILE A 279 -19.20 -6.28 -49.13
CA ILE A 279 -18.16 -6.97 -49.89
C ILE A 279 -18.80 -7.97 -50.89
N MET A 280 -19.79 -8.73 -50.44
CA MET A 280 -20.52 -9.67 -51.30
C MET A 280 -21.17 -8.94 -52.48
N LEU A 281 -21.92 -7.85 -52.23
CA LEU A 281 -22.56 -7.05 -53.26
C LEU A 281 -21.55 -6.45 -54.25
N LEU A 282 -20.42 -5.92 -53.76
CA LEU A 282 -19.35 -5.38 -54.59
C LEU A 282 -18.71 -6.45 -55.48
N MET A 283 -18.51 -7.68 -54.99
CA MET A 283 -17.98 -8.79 -55.76
C MET A 283 -18.97 -9.28 -56.83
N MET A 284 -20.27 -9.31 -56.49
CA MET A 284 -21.32 -9.62 -57.48
C MET A 284 -21.42 -8.54 -58.56
N ALA A 285 -21.34 -7.26 -58.22
CA ALA A 285 -21.33 -6.15 -59.18
C ALA A 285 -20.12 -6.16 -60.12
N GLN A 286 -18.99 -6.80 -59.71
CA GLN A 286 -17.81 -7.01 -60.52
C GLN A 286 -17.88 -8.28 -61.39
N ASN A 287 -19.04 -8.95 -61.49
CA ASN A 287 -19.28 -10.20 -62.20
C ASN A 287 -18.31 -11.32 -61.83
N LYS A 288 -17.88 -11.38 -60.54
CA LYS A 288 -17.02 -12.47 -60.06
C LYS A 288 -17.84 -13.72 -59.81
N ASP A 289 -17.29 -14.87 -60.22
CA ASP A 289 -17.90 -16.17 -60.00
C ASP A 289 -18.13 -16.46 -58.53
N LEU A 290 -19.27 -17.08 -58.20
CA LEU A 290 -19.59 -17.57 -56.84
C LEU A 290 -18.43 -18.39 -56.26
N GLY A 291 -17.71 -19.08 -57.13
CA GLY A 291 -16.51 -19.82 -56.81
C GLY A 291 -15.39 -19.00 -56.15
N SER A 292 -15.26 -17.72 -56.45
CA SER A 292 -14.25 -16.81 -55.84
C SER A 292 -14.81 -16.04 -54.64
N ILE A 293 -16.13 -15.89 -54.55
CA ILE A 293 -16.82 -15.18 -53.46
C ILE A 293 -16.75 -15.99 -52.17
N ILE A 294 -17.05 -17.31 -52.22
CA ILE A 294 -17.11 -18.16 -51.01
C ILE A 294 -15.79 -18.21 -50.21
N PRO A 295 -14.60 -18.49 -50.82
CA PRO A 295 -13.35 -18.47 -50.07
C PRO A 295 -13.02 -17.11 -49.48
N THR A 296 -13.37 -16.02 -50.20
CA THR A 296 -13.13 -14.66 -49.72
C THR A 296 -14.01 -14.35 -48.48
N LEU A 297 -15.32 -14.63 -48.54
CA LEU A 297 -16.23 -14.44 -47.42
C LEU A 297 -15.84 -15.32 -46.22
N SER A 298 -15.40 -16.57 -46.47
CA SER A 298 -14.92 -17.46 -45.39
C SER A 298 -13.68 -16.91 -44.70
N LEU A 299 -12.72 -16.33 -45.44
CA LEU A 299 -11.55 -15.67 -44.88
C LEU A 299 -11.95 -14.47 -44.00
N PHE A 300 -12.87 -13.60 -44.49
CA PHE A 300 -13.36 -12.45 -43.72
C PHE A 300 -14.17 -12.87 -42.51
N ALA A 301 -14.98 -13.93 -42.60
CA ALA A 301 -15.71 -14.48 -41.48
C ALA A 301 -14.77 -14.99 -40.37
N MET A 302 -13.72 -15.73 -40.74
CA MET A 302 -12.71 -16.20 -39.78
C MET A 302 -11.92 -15.06 -39.17
N ALA A 303 -11.55 -14.06 -39.97
CA ALA A 303 -10.88 -12.87 -39.46
C ALA A 303 -11.80 -12.05 -38.52
N ALA A 304 -13.07 -11.88 -38.88
CA ALA A 304 -14.06 -11.19 -38.05
C ALA A 304 -14.26 -11.87 -36.70
N PHE A 305 -14.33 -13.22 -36.72
CA PHE A 305 -14.46 -14.01 -35.48
C PHE A 305 -13.31 -13.75 -34.50
N ARG A 306 -12.12 -13.36 -34.98
CA ARG A 306 -10.96 -13.01 -34.16
C ARG A 306 -10.84 -11.50 -33.91
N ILE A 307 -11.10 -10.65 -34.88
CA ILE A 307 -10.94 -9.19 -34.81
C ILE A 307 -11.98 -8.55 -33.89
N ILE A 308 -13.26 -8.97 -33.94
CA ILE A 308 -14.33 -8.39 -33.12
C ILE A 308 -14.01 -8.51 -31.62
N PRO A 309 -13.69 -9.69 -31.06
CA PRO A 309 -13.29 -9.80 -29.66
C PRO A 309 -12.03 -8.99 -29.34
N SER A 310 -11.04 -8.95 -30.25
CA SER A 310 -9.81 -8.17 -30.06
C SER A 310 -10.09 -6.67 -29.97
N MET A 311 -10.91 -6.12 -30.86
CA MET A 311 -11.31 -4.71 -30.84
C MET A 311 -12.07 -4.35 -29.57
N ASN A 312 -12.97 -5.24 -29.11
CA ASN A 312 -13.69 -5.04 -27.86
C ASN A 312 -12.71 -5.03 -26.66
N ARG A 313 -11.72 -5.93 -26.62
CA ARG A 313 -10.67 -5.96 -25.60
C ARG A 313 -9.76 -4.73 -25.65
N ILE A 314 -9.39 -4.24 -26.85
CA ILE A 314 -8.64 -2.98 -27.02
C ILE A 314 -9.41 -1.82 -26.41
N PHE A 315 -10.70 -1.71 -26.72
CA PHE A 315 -11.55 -0.66 -26.20
C PHE A 315 -11.69 -0.75 -24.67
N ALA A 316 -12.00 -1.93 -24.15
CA ALA A 316 -12.11 -2.18 -22.71
C ALA A 316 -10.80 -1.87 -21.99
N ALA A 317 -9.66 -2.32 -22.54
CA ALA A 317 -8.34 -2.05 -21.97
C ALA A 317 -8.02 -0.55 -21.92
N ALA A 318 -8.24 0.18 -23.03
CA ALA A 318 -8.04 1.64 -23.05
C ALA A 318 -8.95 2.37 -22.06
N THR A 319 -10.20 1.91 -21.89
CA THR A 319 -11.18 2.47 -20.97
C THR A 319 -10.80 2.21 -19.52
N VAL A 320 -10.48 0.95 -19.16
CA VAL A 320 -10.10 0.56 -17.80
C VAL A 320 -8.77 1.20 -17.38
N MET A 321 -7.78 1.27 -18.28
CA MET A 321 -6.52 2.01 -18.03
C MET A 321 -6.79 3.48 -17.72
N ARG A 322 -7.68 4.14 -18.48
CA ARG A 322 -8.02 5.54 -18.24
C ARG A 322 -8.77 5.74 -16.93
N TYR A 323 -9.67 4.82 -16.60
CA TYR A 323 -10.42 4.80 -15.35
C TYR A 323 -9.50 4.68 -14.11
N ASN A 324 -8.50 3.79 -14.19
CA ASN A 324 -7.57 3.52 -13.10
C ASN A 324 -6.28 4.37 -13.18
N SER A 325 -6.20 5.37 -14.05
CA SER A 325 -5.00 6.18 -14.25
C SER A 325 -4.60 7.01 -13.01
N SER A 326 -5.56 7.35 -12.16
CA SER A 326 -5.33 8.06 -10.89
C SER A 326 -4.47 7.24 -9.92
N SER A 327 -4.62 5.91 -9.89
CA SER A 327 -3.79 5.05 -9.02
C SER A 327 -2.30 5.09 -9.37
N VAL A 328 -1.95 5.25 -10.66
CA VAL A 328 -0.55 5.46 -11.09
C VAL A 328 -0.01 6.77 -10.51
N GLU A 329 -0.80 7.83 -10.58
CA GLU A 329 -0.39 9.16 -10.11
C GLU A 329 -0.23 9.20 -8.60
N ILE A 330 -1.15 8.59 -7.86
CA ILE A 330 -1.12 8.50 -6.40
C ILE A 330 0.13 7.73 -5.95
N VAL A 331 0.34 6.51 -6.46
CA VAL A 331 1.50 5.68 -6.06
C VAL A 331 2.82 6.34 -6.46
N TYR A 332 2.87 6.96 -7.65
CA TYR A 332 4.05 7.71 -8.10
C TYR A 332 4.35 8.89 -7.17
N ASN A 333 3.35 9.71 -6.84
CA ASN A 333 3.53 10.87 -5.97
C ASN A 333 3.92 10.47 -4.56
N GLU A 334 3.32 9.40 -4.01
CA GLU A 334 3.71 8.87 -2.69
C GLU A 334 5.19 8.43 -2.67
N LEU A 335 5.63 7.66 -3.67
CA LEU A 335 7.00 7.16 -3.73
C LEU A 335 8.04 8.22 -4.14
N THR A 336 7.65 9.29 -4.86
CA THR A 336 8.56 10.36 -5.31
C THR A 336 8.53 11.61 -4.43
N SER A 337 7.55 11.77 -3.55
CA SER A 337 7.56 12.83 -2.53
C SER A 337 8.77 12.73 -1.60
N PHE A 338 9.38 11.55 -1.55
CA PHE A 338 10.63 11.26 -0.84
C PHE A 338 11.85 11.99 -1.43
N ASP A 339 11.94 12.10 -2.76
CA ASP A 339 13.11 12.73 -3.42
C ASP A 339 13.17 14.26 -3.24
N LYS A 340 12.06 14.87 -2.77
CA LYS A 340 11.94 16.32 -2.62
C LYS A 340 12.27 16.84 -1.21
N HIS A 341 12.32 15.99 -0.19
CA HIS A 341 12.69 16.35 1.18
C HIS A 341 13.78 15.43 1.75
N PRO A 342 15.02 15.57 1.30
CA PRO A 342 16.13 14.71 1.75
C PRO A 342 16.66 15.06 3.15
N ALA A 343 16.08 16.00 3.85
CA ALA A 343 16.58 16.47 5.13
C ALA A 343 15.93 15.71 6.28
N SER A 344 16.40 14.53 6.63
CA SER A 344 16.52 14.00 8.00
C SER A 344 16.70 12.48 8.18
N PHE A 345 16.72 11.65 7.15
CA PHE A 345 17.09 10.24 7.36
C PHE A 345 17.96 9.73 6.21
N GLU A 346 19.08 9.10 6.54
CA GLU A 346 19.92 8.37 5.60
C GLU A 346 19.02 7.46 4.74
N ARG A 347 19.17 7.58 3.43
CA ARG A 347 18.53 6.73 2.44
C ARG A 347 18.74 5.26 2.83
N ALA A 348 17.71 4.59 3.29
CA ALA A 348 17.70 3.15 3.14
C ALA A 348 17.61 2.88 1.62
N PRO A 349 18.70 2.44 0.95
CA PRO A 349 18.68 2.19 -0.48
C PRO A 349 17.55 1.20 -0.79
N ALA A 350 16.95 1.27 -1.97
CA ALA A 350 15.96 0.29 -2.42
C ALA A 350 16.46 -1.16 -2.29
N ASP A 351 17.78 -1.36 -2.26
CA ASP A 351 18.46 -2.62 -1.98
C ASP A 351 18.40 -3.05 -0.50
N VAL A 352 18.25 -2.11 0.44
CA VAL A 352 18.07 -2.43 1.88
C VAL A 352 16.65 -2.93 2.11
N ILE A 353 15.65 -2.35 1.42
CA ILE A 353 14.25 -2.83 1.48
C ILE A 353 14.17 -4.26 0.93
N ALA A 354 14.88 -4.57 -0.16
CA ALA A 354 14.96 -5.93 -0.70
C ALA A 354 15.71 -6.89 0.23
N LYS A 355 16.71 -6.42 0.95
CA LYS A 355 17.50 -7.23 1.90
C LYS A 355 16.82 -7.41 3.26
N THR A 356 15.95 -6.48 3.66
CA THR A 356 15.18 -6.58 4.91
C THR A 356 14.05 -7.60 4.78
N VAL A 357 13.57 -7.86 3.55
CA VAL A 357 12.53 -8.88 3.26
C VAL A 357 13.13 -10.29 3.21
N ASP A 358 14.40 -10.45 2.78
CA ASP A 358 15.04 -11.77 2.63
C ASP A 358 15.73 -12.30 3.90
N LYS A 359 16.00 -11.45 4.88
CA LYS A 359 16.49 -11.87 6.22
C LYS A 359 16.10 -10.82 7.25
N PRO A 360 15.22 -11.10 8.20
CA PRO A 360 15.10 -10.30 9.40
C PRO A 360 16.36 -10.52 10.25
N LYS A 361 17.45 -9.87 9.88
CA LYS A 361 18.57 -9.65 10.77
C LYS A 361 18.29 -8.40 11.60
N THR A 362 17.31 -8.45 12.46
CA THR A 362 17.45 -7.76 13.72
C THR A 362 18.36 -8.67 14.56
N PRO A 363 19.60 -8.29 14.83
CA PRO A 363 20.39 -9.03 15.80
C PRO A 363 19.57 -9.09 17.08
N ALA A 364 19.53 -10.24 17.73
CA ALA A 364 19.12 -10.33 19.12
C ALA A 364 19.93 -9.25 19.85
N VAL A 365 19.25 -8.20 20.29
CA VAL A 365 19.93 -7.07 20.93
C VAL A 365 20.18 -7.47 22.38
N SER A 366 21.20 -8.30 22.57
CA SER A 366 21.95 -8.28 23.80
C SER A 366 22.86 -7.05 23.68
N PHE A 367 22.57 -5.98 24.42
CA PHE A 367 23.54 -4.92 24.63
C PHE A 367 24.77 -5.57 25.24
N PRO A 368 26.00 -5.34 24.71
CA PRO A 368 27.18 -5.71 25.46
C PRO A 368 27.09 -5.01 26.81
N ALA A 369 27.06 -5.80 27.87
CA ALA A 369 27.11 -5.26 29.21
C ALA A 369 28.45 -4.50 29.33
N GLY A 370 28.40 -3.17 29.34
CA GLY A 370 29.56 -2.34 29.58
C GLY A 370 29.73 -1.03 28.84
N GLU A 371 29.00 -0.75 27.76
CA GLU A 371 29.06 0.59 27.15
C GLU A 371 27.80 1.39 27.46
N SER A 372 27.90 2.28 28.44
CA SER A 372 26.91 3.31 28.71
C SER A 372 26.96 4.35 27.58
N PHE A 373 25.84 4.61 26.93
CA PHE A 373 25.71 5.70 25.94
C PHE A 373 25.35 7.01 26.61
N PHE A 374 24.81 6.95 27.81
CA PHE A 374 24.29 8.06 28.59
C PHE A 374 24.93 8.04 29.99
N ASP A 375 25.93 8.90 30.21
CA ASP A 375 26.71 8.90 31.44
C ASP A 375 26.45 10.11 32.34
N ASN A 376 26.04 11.25 31.78
CA ASN A 376 25.94 12.51 32.53
C ASN A 376 24.55 13.15 32.49
N ALA A 377 24.12 13.67 31.33
CA ALA A 377 22.90 14.45 31.25
C ALA A 377 22.29 14.53 29.85
N ILE A 378 21.00 14.76 29.77
CA ILE A 378 20.28 15.21 28.59
C ILE A 378 20.15 16.74 28.72
N GLU A 379 20.60 17.48 27.69
CA GLU A 379 20.57 18.94 27.69
C GLU A 379 19.72 19.44 26.52
N LEU A 380 18.81 20.34 26.79
CA LEU A 380 18.08 21.09 25.76
C LEU A 380 18.67 22.50 25.71
N LYS A 381 19.09 22.97 24.54
CA LYS A 381 19.68 24.29 24.32
C LYS A 381 18.83 25.10 23.37
N ASN A 382 18.11 26.09 23.92
CA ASN A 382 17.27 27.04 23.18
C ASN A 382 16.30 26.34 22.18
N VAL A 383 15.66 25.26 22.64
CA VAL A 383 14.79 24.42 21.83
C VAL A 383 13.46 25.09 21.58
N SER A 384 13.13 25.28 20.29
CA SER A 384 11.81 25.72 19.84
C SER A 384 11.20 24.69 18.90
N TYR A 385 9.87 24.55 18.96
CA TYR A 385 9.16 23.64 18.07
C TYR A 385 7.82 24.23 17.63
N GLN A 386 7.54 24.10 16.33
CA GLN A 386 6.29 24.50 15.70
C GLN A 386 5.75 23.33 14.85
N TYR A 387 4.47 22.98 15.03
CA TYR A 387 3.84 21.97 14.18
C TYR A 387 3.70 22.49 12.74
N PRO A 388 3.85 21.62 11.73
CA PRO A 388 3.58 22.01 10.36
C PRO A 388 2.16 22.56 10.20
N ASN A 389 2.00 23.60 9.38
CA ASN A 389 0.72 24.29 9.12
C ASN A 389 0.10 25.01 10.34
N THR A 390 0.86 25.33 11.37
CA THR A 390 0.43 26.21 12.46
C THR A 390 1.25 27.51 12.44
N GLU A 391 0.67 28.61 12.90
CA GLU A 391 1.38 29.92 12.96
C GLU A 391 2.14 30.09 14.28
N LYS A 392 1.74 29.39 15.34
CA LYS A 392 2.29 29.55 16.66
C LYS A 392 3.23 28.40 17.04
N ALA A 393 4.41 28.75 17.53
CA ALA A 393 5.33 27.78 18.12
C ALA A 393 4.72 27.24 19.43
N VAL A 394 4.84 25.94 19.65
CA VAL A 394 4.38 25.26 20.86
C VAL A 394 5.47 25.26 21.93
N LEU A 395 6.74 25.22 21.52
CA LEU A 395 7.90 25.37 22.41
C LEU A 395 8.71 26.58 21.94
N ASN A 396 9.13 27.43 22.89
CA ASN A 396 9.83 28.68 22.65
C ASN A 396 11.10 28.76 23.50
N GLY A 397 12.26 28.49 22.90
CA GLY A 397 13.57 28.71 23.52
C GLY A 397 13.80 27.92 24.80
N ILE A 398 13.27 26.69 24.91
CA ILE A 398 13.43 25.87 26.11
C ILE A 398 14.89 25.47 26.29
N SER A 399 15.43 25.78 27.48
CA SER A 399 16.73 25.36 27.95
C SER A 399 16.61 24.68 29.30
N LEU A 400 17.01 23.41 29.41
CA LEU A 400 16.96 22.61 30.63
C LEU A 400 17.96 21.48 30.61
N VAL A 401 18.26 20.92 31.79
CA VAL A 401 19.20 19.81 31.99
C VAL A 401 18.52 18.70 32.77
N ILE A 402 18.63 17.47 32.31
CA ILE A 402 18.12 16.27 32.96
C ILE A 402 19.32 15.40 33.33
N PRO A 403 19.80 15.43 34.60
CA PRO A 403 20.92 14.62 35.03
C PRO A 403 20.57 13.13 35.05
N LYS A 404 21.57 12.29 34.79
CA LYS A 404 21.43 10.82 34.90
C LYS A 404 20.95 10.43 36.30
N HIS A 405 20.10 9.42 36.39
CA HIS A 405 19.51 8.88 37.61
C HIS A 405 18.59 9.85 38.38
N TYR A 406 18.26 11.03 37.83
CA TYR A 406 17.29 11.93 38.41
C TYR A 406 15.87 11.58 37.99
N SER A 407 14.93 11.88 38.88
CA SER A 407 13.50 11.87 38.57
C SER A 407 13.05 13.30 38.31
N ILE A 408 12.67 13.57 37.06
CA ILE A 408 12.26 14.91 36.61
C ILE A 408 10.75 14.91 36.38
N GLY A 409 10.08 15.97 36.90
CA GLY A 409 8.67 16.21 36.64
C GLY A 409 8.47 17.40 35.71
N PHE A 410 7.70 17.25 34.62
CA PHE A 410 7.18 18.35 33.82
C PHE A 410 5.77 18.67 34.30
N VAL A 411 5.56 19.88 34.83
CA VAL A 411 4.30 20.36 35.40
C VAL A 411 3.85 21.63 34.69
N GLY A 412 2.56 21.93 34.72
CA GLY A 412 1.99 23.13 34.12
C GLY A 412 0.60 22.91 33.56
N PRO A 413 -0.10 23.96 33.13
CA PRO A 413 -1.47 23.86 32.62
C PRO A 413 -1.59 22.97 31.38
N SER A 414 -2.82 22.51 31.10
CA SER A 414 -3.09 21.78 29.88
C SER A 414 -2.78 22.64 28.65
N GLY A 415 -2.14 22.06 27.64
CA GLY A 415 -1.71 22.81 26.43
C GLY A 415 -0.41 23.60 26.59
N ALA A 416 0.29 23.56 27.73
CA ALA A 416 1.57 24.25 27.94
C ALA A 416 2.74 23.73 27.10
N GLY A 417 2.58 22.59 26.38
CA GLY A 417 3.62 22.00 25.54
C GLY A 417 4.38 20.84 26.17
N LYS A 418 3.95 20.30 27.33
CA LYS A 418 4.65 19.20 28.06
C LYS A 418 4.84 17.94 27.21
N THR A 419 3.79 17.39 26.59
CA THR A 419 3.87 16.21 25.73
C THR A 419 4.73 16.48 24.48
N THR A 420 4.62 17.68 23.87
CA THR A 420 5.48 18.09 22.76
C THR A 420 6.96 18.14 23.15
N LEU A 421 7.25 18.62 24.38
CA LEU A 421 8.62 18.63 24.94
C LEU A 421 9.17 17.21 25.10
N VAL A 422 8.35 16.30 25.62
CA VAL A 422 8.71 14.88 25.74
C VAL A 422 8.90 14.23 24.37
N ASP A 423 8.03 14.50 23.40
CA ASP A 423 8.19 14.00 22.02
C ASP A 423 9.49 14.49 21.36
N VAL A 424 9.94 15.71 21.72
CA VAL A 424 11.25 16.23 21.28
C VAL A 424 12.39 15.51 21.99
N ILE A 425 12.30 15.24 23.28
CA ILE A 425 13.32 14.50 24.05
C ILE A 425 13.45 13.05 23.54
N ILE A 426 12.34 12.39 23.23
CA ILE A 426 12.32 11.04 22.64
C ILE A 426 12.87 11.04 21.20
N GLY A 427 12.88 12.20 20.54
CA GLY A 427 13.26 12.34 19.14
C GLY A 427 12.17 11.88 18.16
N LEU A 428 10.90 11.89 18.55
CA LEU A 428 9.75 11.77 17.64
C LEU A 428 9.52 13.07 16.87
N LEU A 429 9.79 14.20 17.51
CA LEU A 429 9.74 15.54 16.93
C LEU A 429 11.14 16.15 16.93
N MET A 430 11.55 16.72 15.80
CA MET A 430 12.82 17.43 15.69
C MET A 430 12.63 18.92 15.98
N PRO A 431 13.47 19.56 16.81
CA PRO A 431 13.38 20.99 17.05
C PRO A 431 13.43 21.80 15.74
N THR A 432 12.64 22.88 15.67
CA THR A 432 12.72 23.86 14.58
C THR A 432 13.90 24.80 14.78
N GLN A 433 14.27 25.06 16.04
CA GLN A 433 15.46 25.83 16.44
C GLN A 433 16.04 25.22 17.71
N GLY A 434 17.34 25.43 17.94
CA GLY A 434 18.06 24.82 19.05
C GLY A 434 18.37 23.34 18.84
N GLU A 435 18.89 22.69 19.86
CA GLU A 435 19.34 21.31 19.80
C GLU A 435 19.12 20.55 21.11
N VAL A 436 18.96 19.24 21.00
CA VAL A 436 18.94 18.29 22.13
C VAL A 436 20.25 17.53 22.11
N LEU A 437 20.94 17.53 23.22
CA LEU A 437 22.23 16.88 23.42
C LEU A 437 22.09 15.74 24.44
N VAL A 438 22.78 14.65 24.22
CA VAL A 438 22.98 13.55 25.17
C VAL A 438 24.48 13.45 25.42
N ASP A 439 24.92 13.73 26.64
CA ASP A 439 26.33 13.82 27.02
C ASP A 439 27.15 14.72 26.08
N GLY A 440 26.60 15.87 25.71
CA GLY A 440 27.23 16.84 24.84
C GLY A 440 27.21 16.48 23.34
N LYS A 441 26.67 15.32 22.94
CA LYS A 441 26.52 14.91 21.54
C LYS A 441 25.11 15.21 21.04
N ILE A 442 24.99 15.66 19.80
CA ILE A 442 23.69 15.95 19.19
C ILE A 442 22.89 14.64 19.05
N MET A 443 21.73 14.58 19.71
CA MET A 443 20.84 13.41 19.75
C MET A 443 20.46 12.92 18.34
N LYS A 444 20.25 13.83 17.41
CA LYS A 444 19.85 13.53 16.02
C LYS A 444 20.85 12.62 15.30
N ASP A 445 22.14 12.72 15.59
CA ASP A 445 23.20 11.97 14.90
C ASP A 445 23.24 10.49 15.31
N SER A 446 22.61 10.15 16.45
CA SER A 446 22.53 8.79 17.01
C SER A 446 21.11 8.43 17.47
N LEU A 447 20.09 8.93 16.76
CA LEU A 447 18.68 8.84 17.15
C LEU A 447 18.21 7.41 17.42
N SER A 448 18.57 6.44 16.56
CA SER A 448 18.11 5.05 16.74
C SER A 448 18.71 4.40 18.00
N ASP A 449 19.95 4.74 18.36
CA ASP A 449 20.59 4.24 19.58
C ASP A 449 20.03 4.92 20.83
N TRP A 450 19.73 6.20 20.73
CA TRP A 450 19.01 6.92 21.76
C TRP A 450 17.63 6.31 22.04
N GLN A 451 16.80 6.12 21.03
CA GLN A 451 15.45 5.57 21.17
C GLN A 451 15.43 4.14 21.75
N ARG A 452 16.45 3.34 21.49
CA ARG A 452 16.59 1.99 22.07
C ARG A 452 16.76 2.00 23.59
N ARG A 453 17.28 3.09 24.16
CA ARG A 453 17.54 3.23 25.60
C ARG A 453 16.40 3.87 26.37
N ILE A 454 15.33 4.24 25.66
CA ILE A 454 14.12 4.84 26.24
C ILE A 454 13.04 3.77 26.41
N GLY A 455 12.48 3.69 27.61
CA GLY A 455 11.19 3.07 27.87
C GLY A 455 10.13 4.16 27.88
N TYR A 456 9.15 4.09 26.97
CA TYR A 456 8.09 5.08 26.89
C TYR A 456 6.74 4.48 27.27
N ILE A 457 6.07 5.12 28.21
CA ILE A 457 4.72 4.78 28.68
C ILE A 457 3.81 5.92 28.26
N PRO A 458 3.03 5.77 27.17
CA PRO A 458 2.14 6.82 26.68
C PRO A 458 0.91 6.98 27.57
N GLN A 459 0.24 8.13 27.48
CA GLN A 459 -1.03 8.43 28.14
C GLN A 459 -2.11 7.37 27.83
N SER A 460 -2.20 6.91 26.59
CA SER A 460 -3.11 5.86 26.15
C SER A 460 -2.33 4.66 25.62
N ILE A 461 -2.40 3.53 26.33
CA ILE A 461 -1.68 2.32 25.98
C ILE A 461 -2.36 1.64 24.80
N TYR A 462 -1.65 1.52 23.68
CA TYR A 462 -2.05 0.69 22.55
C TYR A 462 -1.67 -0.77 22.81
N LEU A 463 -2.67 -1.66 22.79
CA LEU A 463 -2.47 -3.12 22.80
C LEU A 463 -2.94 -3.71 21.48
N SER A 464 -2.11 -4.55 20.89
CA SER A 464 -2.49 -5.35 19.73
C SER A 464 -3.43 -6.49 20.15
N ASP A 465 -4.31 -6.92 19.23
CA ASP A 465 -5.13 -8.11 19.43
C ASP A 465 -4.25 -9.36 19.32
N ASP A 466 -3.50 -9.62 20.39
CA ASP A 466 -2.53 -10.69 20.51
C ASP A 466 -2.40 -11.10 21.99
N THR A 467 -1.48 -11.99 22.30
CA THR A 467 -1.22 -12.46 23.65
C THR A 467 -0.55 -11.41 24.53
N ILE A 468 -0.62 -11.58 25.86
CA ILE A 468 0.13 -10.76 26.83
C ILE A 468 1.62 -10.82 26.52
N ARG A 469 2.17 -12.02 26.22
CA ARG A 469 3.55 -12.25 25.83
C ARG A 469 3.99 -11.34 24.69
N ARG A 470 3.26 -11.32 23.57
CA ARG A 470 3.58 -10.52 22.38
C ARG A 470 3.29 -9.04 22.58
N ASN A 471 2.37 -8.68 23.46
CA ASN A 471 2.14 -7.28 23.83
C ASN A 471 3.27 -6.69 24.67
N ILE A 472 3.91 -7.46 25.54
CA ILE A 472 5.08 -7.01 26.31
C ILE A 472 6.32 -6.98 25.41
N ALA A 473 6.59 -8.06 24.67
CA ALA A 473 7.68 -8.16 23.71
C ALA A 473 7.30 -7.60 22.32
N PHE A 474 6.74 -6.38 22.31
CA PHE A 474 6.10 -5.77 21.13
C PHE A 474 7.06 -5.71 19.93
N GLY A 475 6.61 -6.30 18.81
CA GLY A 475 7.35 -6.28 17.54
C GLY A 475 8.53 -7.27 17.44
N LEU A 476 8.68 -8.18 18.39
CA LEU A 476 9.67 -9.27 18.33
C LEU A 476 9.04 -10.56 17.78
N SER A 477 9.84 -11.35 17.06
CA SER A 477 9.44 -12.71 16.65
C SER A 477 9.48 -13.67 17.86
N ASP A 478 8.73 -14.78 17.80
CA ASP A 478 8.64 -15.72 18.91
C ASP A 478 10.00 -16.30 19.34
N GLU A 479 10.93 -16.45 18.39
CA GLU A 479 12.29 -16.93 18.67
C GLU A 479 13.18 -15.90 19.39
N GLN A 480 12.80 -14.63 19.36
CA GLN A 480 13.54 -13.52 19.99
C GLN A 480 13.00 -13.14 21.37
N ILE A 481 11.88 -13.75 21.78
CA ILE A 481 11.24 -13.42 23.04
C ILE A 481 11.86 -14.22 24.18
N ASP A 482 12.42 -13.50 25.17
CA ASP A 482 12.88 -14.08 26.43
C ASP A 482 11.74 -14.08 27.47
N GLU A 483 11.22 -15.27 27.77
CA GLU A 483 10.12 -15.42 28.75
C GLU A 483 10.55 -15.13 30.18
N ASN A 484 11.80 -15.39 30.54
CA ASN A 484 12.31 -15.06 31.87
C ASN A 484 12.29 -13.54 32.08
N GLN A 485 12.73 -12.79 31.06
CA GLN A 485 12.65 -11.33 31.07
C GLN A 485 11.21 -10.83 31.15
N ILE A 486 10.25 -11.51 30.45
CA ILE A 486 8.82 -11.14 30.56
C ILE A 486 8.33 -11.31 32.01
N TRP A 487 8.63 -12.44 32.66
CA TRP A 487 8.23 -12.67 34.06
C TRP A 487 8.88 -11.67 35.02
N SER A 488 10.13 -11.29 34.79
CA SER A 488 10.83 -10.29 35.57
C SER A 488 10.16 -8.92 35.46
N VAL A 489 9.82 -8.46 34.25
CA VAL A 489 9.17 -7.15 34.08
C VAL A 489 7.71 -7.17 34.51
N LEU A 490 7.02 -8.30 34.46
CA LEU A 490 5.68 -8.47 35.05
C LEU A 490 5.73 -8.35 36.57
N ASP A 491 6.76 -8.88 37.21
CA ASP A 491 7.00 -8.72 38.63
C ASP A 491 7.24 -7.25 38.99
N SER A 492 8.14 -6.59 38.26
CA SER A 492 8.40 -5.15 38.39
C SER A 492 7.14 -4.29 38.14
N ALA A 493 6.25 -4.69 37.22
CA ALA A 493 4.98 -4.00 36.95
C ALA A 493 3.82 -4.45 37.88
N GLN A 494 4.08 -5.29 38.88
CA GLN A 494 3.09 -5.84 39.81
C GLN A 494 1.89 -6.51 39.12
N LEU A 495 2.16 -7.22 38.03
CA LEU A 495 1.15 -7.92 37.23
C LEU A 495 1.35 -9.44 37.21
N LYS A 496 2.43 -9.94 37.84
CA LYS A 496 2.84 -11.35 37.80
C LYS A 496 1.77 -12.29 38.37
N GLU A 497 1.20 -11.96 39.53
CA GLU A 497 0.16 -12.79 40.16
C GLU A 497 -1.09 -12.84 39.30
N PHE A 498 -1.55 -11.70 38.77
CA PHE A 498 -2.68 -11.64 37.87
C PHE A 498 -2.48 -12.55 36.66
N VAL A 499 -1.34 -12.43 35.97
CA VAL A 499 -1.04 -13.24 34.77
C VAL A 499 -0.90 -14.72 35.10
N ASN A 500 -0.33 -15.04 36.26
CA ASN A 500 -0.14 -16.43 36.70
C ASN A 500 -1.48 -17.15 36.98
N ASN A 501 -2.51 -16.39 37.40
CA ASN A 501 -3.84 -16.88 37.70
C ASN A 501 -4.74 -17.00 36.45
N LEU A 502 -4.30 -16.53 35.28
CA LEU A 502 -5.02 -16.69 34.03
C LEU A 502 -4.85 -18.11 33.50
N PRO A 503 -5.90 -18.73 32.89
CA PRO A 503 -5.83 -20.09 32.35
C PRO A 503 -4.66 -20.29 31.37
N ASP A 504 -4.45 -19.36 30.47
CA ASP A 504 -3.41 -19.42 29.43
C ASP A 504 -2.15 -18.59 29.79
N LYS A 505 -2.09 -18.05 31.00
CA LYS A 505 -0.95 -17.25 31.50
C LYS A 505 -0.49 -16.20 30.46
N LEU A 506 0.79 -16.26 30.04
CA LEU A 506 1.36 -15.39 29.02
C LEU A 506 0.70 -15.54 27.63
N GLY A 507 0.08 -16.68 27.36
CA GLY A 507 -0.66 -16.97 26.14
C GLY A 507 -2.06 -16.34 26.06
N THR A 508 -2.53 -15.69 27.14
CA THR A 508 -3.85 -15.09 27.18
C THR A 508 -3.98 -13.94 26.18
N PHE A 509 -4.98 -13.99 25.30
CA PHE A 509 -5.32 -12.94 24.36
C PHE A 509 -5.99 -11.76 25.06
N VAL A 510 -5.48 -10.55 24.80
CA VAL A 510 -5.99 -9.31 25.43
C VAL A 510 -7.19 -8.72 24.69
N GLY A 511 -7.46 -9.16 23.45
CA GLY A 511 -8.49 -8.62 22.56
C GLY A 511 -8.11 -7.28 21.93
N GLU A 512 -8.91 -6.84 20.96
CA GLU A 512 -8.65 -5.57 20.26
C GLU A 512 -8.55 -4.41 21.27
N ARG A 513 -7.45 -3.66 21.20
CA ARG A 513 -7.10 -2.56 22.13
C ARG A 513 -7.16 -2.93 23.62
N GLY A 514 -7.00 -4.22 23.94
CA GLY A 514 -7.00 -4.70 25.32
C GLY A 514 -8.37 -4.66 26.00
N ILE A 515 -9.46 -4.82 25.26
CA ILE A 515 -10.84 -4.74 25.76
C ILE A 515 -11.14 -5.71 26.91
N ARG A 516 -10.39 -6.82 27.00
CA ARG A 516 -10.55 -7.84 28.05
C ARG A 516 -9.84 -7.50 29.34
N LEU A 517 -9.12 -6.38 29.39
CA LEU A 517 -8.34 -5.96 30.55
C LEU A 517 -8.93 -4.69 31.19
N SER A 518 -8.77 -4.56 32.52
CA SER A 518 -9.08 -3.30 33.20
C SER A 518 -8.12 -2.17 32.76
N GLY A 519 -8.44 -0.92 33.05
CA GLY A 519 -7.57 0.24 32.80
C GLY A 519 -6.19 0.07 33.41
N GLY A 520 -6.13 -0.33 34.68
CA GLY A 520 -4.89 -0.55 35.42
C GLY A 520 -4.06 -1.72 34.86
N GLN A 521 -4.72 -2.83 34.46
CA GLN A 521 -4.02 -3.95 33.85
C GLN A 521 -3.39 -3.57 32.51
N ARG A 522 -4.11 -2.82 31.67
CA ARG A 522 -3.55 -2.31 30.40
C ARG A 522 -2.33 -1.45 30.65
N GLN A 523 -2.40 -0.58 31.67
CA GLN A 523 -1.31 0.31 32.00
C GLN A 523 -0.07 -0.44 32.50
N ARG A 524 -0.25 -1.42 33.39
CA ARG A 524 0.84 -2.27 33.88
C ARG A 524 1.48 -3.10 32.75
N ILE A 525 0.72 -3.56 31.76
CA ILE A 525 1.30 -4.16 30.53
C ILE A 525 2.13 -3.13 29.76
N GLY A 526 1.67 -1.87 29.66
CA GLY A 526 2.45 -0.77 29.07
C GLY A 526 3.78 -0.52 29.80
N ILE A 527 3.76 -0.55 31.13
CA ILE A 527 4.96 -0.44 31.97
C ILE A 527 5.89 -1.65 31.74
N ALA A 528 5.36 -2.88 31.80
CA ALA A 528 6.14 -4.09 31.52
C ALA A 528 6.79 -4.05 30.13
N ARG A 529 6.06 -3.58 29.10
CA ARG A 529 6.58 -3.34 27.75
C ARG A 529 7.74 -2.34 27.74
N ALA A 530 7.57 -1.21 28.43
CA ALA A 530 8.59 -0.17 28.49
C ALA A 530 9.86 -0.68 29.18
N LEU A 531 9.73 -1.53 30.20
CA LEU A 531 10.84 -2.10 30.95
C LEU A 531 11.51 -3.31 30.29
N TYR A 532 10.83 -3.99 29.33
CA TYR A 532 11.30 -5.23 28.73
C TYR A 532 12.71 -5.13 28.12
N ARG A 533 13.06 -3.99 27.56
CA ARG A 533 14.40 -3.74 27.00
C ARG A 533 15.41 -3.17 27.98
N ASN A 534 15.09 -3.16 29.27
CA ASN A 534 15.93 -2.58 30.33
C ASN A 534 16.44 -1.17 29.98
N PRO A 535 15.56 -0.18 29.79
CA PRO A 535 15.93 1.16 29.35
C PRO A 535 16.77 1.90 30.42
N GLU A 536 17.60 2.85 29.99
CA GLU A 536 18.32 3.78 30.88
C GLU A 536 17.45 4.97 31.29
N VAL A 537 16.53 5.37 30.41
CA VAL A 537 15.58 6.47 30.62
C VAL A 537 14.16 5.95 30.54
N LEU A 538 13.37 6.18 31.56
CA LEU A 538 11.94 5.85 31.59
C LEU A 538 11.12 7.13 31.50
N ILE A 539 10.24 7.21 30.51
CA ILE A 539 9.37 8.37 30.28
C ILE A 539 7.92 7.96 30.48
N MET A 540 7.21 8.69 31.35
CA MET A 540 5.79 8.50 31.62
C MET A 540 5.01 9.75 31.21
N ASP A 541 4.09 9.60 30.27
CA ASP A 541 3.17 10.66 29.86
C ASP A 541 1.78 10.40 30.45
N GLU A 542 1.42 11.11 31.51
CA GLU A 542 0.11 11.06 32.20
C GLU A 542 -0.43 9.64 32.52
N GLY A 543 0.47 8.68 32.70
CA GLY A 543 0.13 7.26 32.77
C GLY A 543 -0.87 6.86 33.88
N THR A 544 -1.39 7.75 34.73
CA THR A 544 -2.23 7.41 35.88
C THR A 544 -3.60 8.10 35.92
N ALA A 545 -3.91 8.98 34.97
CA ALA A 545 -5.11 9.83 35.00
C ALA A 545 -6.47 9.07 35.04
N SER A 546 -6.52 7.84 34.54
CA SER A 546 -7.73 7.01 34.47
C SER A 546 -7.79 5.89 35.50
N LEU A 547 -6.91 5.91 36.52
CA LEU A 547 -6.79 4.88 37.54
C LEU A 547 -7.43 5.29 38.85
N ASP A 548 -7.88 4.29 39.62
CA ASP A 548 -8.23 4.43 41.01
C ASP A 548 -6.97 4.68 41.85
N ASN A 549 -7.14 5.29 43.00
CA ASN A 549 -6.02 5.72 43.86
C ASN A 549 -5.12 4.56 44.33
N GLU A 550 -5.67 3.36 44.52
CA GLU A 550 -4.92 2.15 44.93
C GLU A 550 -3.99 1.68 43.78
N THR A 551 -4.54 1.53 42.60
CA THR A 551 -3.78 1.15 41.39
C THR A 551 -2.72 2.21 41.04
N GLU A 552 -3.04 3.48 41.18
CA GLU A 552 -2.08 4.57 40.99
C GLU A 552 -0.91 4.48 41.97
N TRP A 553 -1.24 4.28 43.25
CA TRP A 553 -0.21 4.14 44.29
C TRP A 553 0.74 2.97 44.01
N GLU A 554 0.21 1.82 43.63
CA GLU A 554 1.01 0.63 43.26
C GLU A 554 1.94 0.90 42.08
N ILE A 555 1.44 1.58 41.04
CA ILE A 555 2.25 1.97 39.87
C ILE A 555 3.34 2.97 40.29
N MET A 556 3.01 3.92 41.13
CA MET A 556 3.98 4.89 41.62
C MET A 556 5.04 4.26 42.53
N GLN A 557 4.70 3.21 43.29
CA GLN A 557 5.69 2.42 44.02
C GLN A 557 6.65 1.70 43.06
N THR A 558 6.13 1.12 41.96
CA THR A 558 6.97 0.53 40.90
C THR A 558 7.97 1.56 40.36
N VAL A 559 7.52 2.76 40.01
CA VAL A 559 8.39 3.83 39.51
C VAL A 559 9.38 4.31 40.57
N LYS A 560 8.94 4.38 41.81
CA LYS A 560 9.79 4.77 42.95
C LYS A 560 10.94 3.77 43.17
N ASN A 561 10.68 2.48 43.00
CA ASN A 561 11.71 1.43 43.14
C ASN A 561 12.79 1.51 42.06
N LEU A 562 12.53 2.14 40.92
CA LEU A 562 13.49 2.37 39.83
C LEU A 562 14.34 3.65 40.03
N ARG A 563 14.10 4.43 41.05
CA ARG A 563 14.86 5.66 41.34
C ARG A 563 16.29 5.35 41.75
N GLY A 564 17.21 6.20 41.26
CA GLY A 564 18.63 6.02 41.49
C GLY A 564 19.28 4.97 40.58
N GLU A 565 18.48 4.08 39.98
CA GLU A 565 18.95 3.12 38.95
C GLU A 565 18.70 3.64 37.55
N LYS A 566 17.57 4.32 37.31
CA LYS A 566 17.15 4.84 36.01
C LYS A 566 16.85 6.34 36.08
N THR A 567 17.06 7.04 34.99
CA THR A 567 16.56 8.41 34.83
C THR A 567 15.08 8.35 34.51
N THR A 568 14.24 9.06 35.26
CA THR A 568 12.79 9.08 35.04
C THR A 568 12.31 10.46 34.66
N ILE A 569 11.49 10.56 33.62
CA ILE A 569 10.82 11.79 33.17
C ILE A 569 9.33 11.56 33.25
N ILE A 570 8.62 12.40 34.02
CA ILE A 570 7.21 12.23 34.32
C ILE A 570 6.47 13.49 33.92
N ILE A 571 5.50 13.36 32.98
CA ILE A 571 4.48 14.39 32.80
C ILE A 571 3.35 14.07 33.78
N ALA A 572 3.17 14.94 34.77
CA ALA A 572 2.22 14.69 35.82
C ALA A 572 1.09 15.73 35.84
N HIS A 573 -0.11 15.22 36.04
CA HIS A 573 -1.32 15.98 36.33
C HIS A 573 -1.79 15.82 37.79
N ARG A 574 -1.10 14.99 38.60
CA ARG A 574 -1.45 14.79 40.02
C ARG A 574 -0.28 15.11 40.94
N LEU A 575 -0.59 15.80 42.01
CA LEU A 575 0.37 16.24 43.03
C LEU A 575 1.15 15.09 43.68
N SER A 576 0.48 13.95 43.92
CA SER A 576 1.09 12.75 44.49
C SER A 576 2.30 12.25 43.69
N THR A 577 2.26 12.43 42.36
CA THR A 577 3.31 11.99 41.44
C THR A 577 4.53 12.92 41.48
N ILE A 578 4.32 14.24 41.54
CA ILE A 578 5.40 15.25 41.46
C ILE A 578 6.13 15.49 42.75
N LYS A 579 5.46 15.32 43.93
CA LYS A 579 6.09 15.49 45.27
C LYS A 579 7.37 14.66 45.44
N ASN A 580 7.45 13.60 44.72
CA ASN A 580 8.57 12.67 44.80
C ASN A 580 9.66 12.90 43.75
N CYS A 581 9.57 13.84 42.80
CA CYS A 581 10.62 14.12 41.80
C CYS A 581 11.81 14.85 42.43
N ASN A 582 13.03 14.61 41.92
CA ASN A 582 14.22 15.34 42.38
C ASN A 582 14.20 16.79 41.92
N LEU A 583 13.63 17.03 40.71
CA LEU A 583 13.55 18.35 40.10
C LEU A 583 12.27 18.47 39.28
N LEU A 584 11.59 19.59 39.41
CA LEU A 584 10.41 19.93 38.62
C LEU A 584 10.74 21.10 37.69
N TYR A 585 10.23 21.03 36.47
CA TYR A 585 10.20 22.13 35.52
C TYR A 585 8.74 22.58 35.33
N PHE A 586 8.43 23.81 35.69
CA PHE A 586 7.12 24.43 35.50
C PHE A 586 7.07 25.02 34.07
N ILE A 587 6.28 24.38 33.20
CA ILE A 587 6.13 24.76 31.80
C ILE A 587 4.87 25.60 31.63
N LYS A 588 5.01 26.78 31.03
CA LYS A 588 3.92 27.69 30.73
C LYS A 588 4.15 28.35 29.38
N ASP A 589 3.12 28.41 28.56
CA ASP A 589 3.14 29.04 27.22
C ASP A 589 4.35 28.62 26.34
N GLY A 590 4.74 27.35 26.45
CA GLY A 590 5.86 26.80 25.69
C GLY A 590 7.25 27.17 26.20
N THR A 591 7.38 27.74 27.39
CA THR A 591 8.65 28.12 28.04
C THR A 591 8.81 27.46 29.40
N VAL A 592 10.03 27.37 29.92
CA VAL A 592 10.28 27.04 31.33
C VAL A 592 10.07 28.31 32.16
N ALA A 593 8.95 28.39 32.87
CA ALA A 593 8.62 29.55 33.70
C ALA A 593 9.43 29.54 35.00
N ASP A 594 9.61 28.35 35.62
CA ASP A 594 10.39 28.18 36.83
C ASP A 594 10.86 26.71 36.97
N TYR A 595 11.81 26.45 37.85
CA TYR A 595 12.28 25.10 38.18
C TYR A 595 12.83 25.03 39.62
N GLY A 596 12.77 23.84 40.22
CA GLY A 596 13.26 23.58 41.57
C GLY A 596 12.70 22.28 42.14
N ALA A 597 13.04 21.98 43.40
CA ALA A 597 12.36 20.94 44.14
C ALA A 597 10.89 21.36 44.45
N TYR A 598 10.04 20.40 44.78
CA TYR A 598 8.60 20.66 45.01
C TYR A 598 8.36 21.81 46.02
N ASP A 599 9.01 21.75 47.17
CA ASP A 599 8.86 22.76 48.23
C ASP A 599 9.45 24.12 47.81
N GLU A 600 10.57 24.15 47.11
CA GLU A 600 11.16 25.36 46.55
C GLU A 600 10.22 26.06 45.56
N LEU A 601 9.57 25.30 44.69
CA LEU A 601 8.62 25.85 43.73
C LEU A 601 7.35 26.38 44.41
N LEU A 602 6.88 25.73 45.46
CA LEU A 602 5.74 26.21 46.25
C LEU A 602 6.01 27.57 46.89
N ASP A 603 7.24 27.79 47.34
CA ASP A 603 7.63 29.05 47.98
C ASP A 603 7.95 30.15 46.95
N LYS A 604 8.55 29.78 45.82
CA LYS A 604 9.10 30.71 44.85
C LYS A 604 8.09 31.11 43.75
N SER A 605 7.25 30.18 43.31
CA SER A 605 6.35 30.40 42.18
C SER A 605 4.90 30.54 42.63
N PHE A 606 4.36 31.76 42.54
CA PHE A 606 2.96 32.02 42.87
C PHE A 606 2.01 31.21 41.96
N GLU A 607 2.34 31.06 40.68
CA GLU A 607 1.51 30.34 39.72
C GLU A 607 1.52 28.83 39.96
N PHE A 608 2.68 28.24 40.29
CA PHE A 608 2.76 26.84 40.69
C PHE A 608 1.95 26.58 41.97
N LYS A 609 2.06 27.46 42.97
CA LYS A 609 1.28 27.38 44.20
C LYS A 609 -0.22 27.46 43.95
N ALA A 610 -0.65 28.37 43.08
CA ALA A 610 -2.07 28.46 42.67
C ALA A 610 -2.58 27.21 41.99
N MET A 611 -1.74 26.58 41.13
CA MET A 611 -2.07 25.31 40.46
C MET A 611 -2.23 24.17 41.48
N VAL A 612 -1.31 24.06 42.43
CA VAL A 612 -1.35 23.06 43.50
C VAL A 612 -2.60 23.22 44.37
N MET A 613 -2.93 24.45 44.79
CA MET A 613 -4.13 24.73 45.60
C MET A 613 -5.46 24.50 44.85
N ALA A 614 -5.44 24.51 43.50
CA ALA A 614 -6.62 24.23 42.71
C ALA A 614 -6.87 22.71 42.52
N GLU A 615 -5.87 21.87 42.80
CA GLU A 615 -5.95 20.41 42.73
C GLU A 615 -6.18 19.75 44.10
N GLU A 616 -5.86 20.43 45.22
CA GLU A 616 -6.24 20.06 46.58
C GLU A 616 -7.72 20.40 46.86
#